data_eccae222870fb94899dcb766823b6dc5
#
_entry.id   eccae222870fb94899dcb766823b6dc5
#
_cell.length_a   1.000
_cell.length_b   1.000
_cell.length_c   1.000
_cell.angle_alpha   90.00
_cell.angle_beta   90.00
_cell.angle_gamma   90.00
#
_symmetry.space_group_name_H-M   'P 1'
#
loop_
_entity.id
_entity.type
_entity.pdbx_description
1 polymer ?
#
loop_
_entity_poly.entity_id
_entity_poly.type
_entity_poly.pdbx_seq_one_letter_code
_entity_poly.pdbx_strand_id
1 'polypeptide(L)'
;MIEIRNLDFSYKKSPVFNNINLTFPQGCIYGLLGENGVGKTTLLKLICGLLRPVHGTVTLDGLTAHDRQPEMLQRIVFLPDEVSLPDNSTPQRYVDELMPFYPNFAQGTFLHLMQELEVEPDRKFKEMSFGQQKKSLIAASLSLGTDYVLFDEPTNGLDIPSKAQFRSILSRRLEERNTIIISTHQVKDVENLIDPIVILNSNAVLLDASVQRIQQKLFFEYGGEQRPDALYSEMQPGGFLNVVPNQTGEESQLNIEALFNAVLRNKNIIREIGLTPNPSPKEKGTAADNETNKSNQ
;
A
#
# COMPACT_ATOMS: atom_id res chain seq x y z
N MET A 1 -10.33 10.77 2.92
CA MET A 1 -10.00 10.16 1.61
C MET A 1 -8.71 10.75 1.08
N ILE A 2 -7.77 9.92 0.61
CA ILE A 2 -6.56 10.37 -0.09
C ILE A 2 -6.85 10.35 -1.60
N GLU A 3 -6.55 11.45 -2.30
CA GLU A 3 -6.69 11.55 -3.75
C GLU A 3 -5.38 11.96 -4.41
N ILE A 4 -5.02 11.24 -5.45
CA ILE A 4 -3.84 11.48 -6.29
C ILE A 4 -4.34 11.71 -7.71
N ARG A 5 -4.07 12.87 -8.29
CA ARG A 5 -4.57 13.25 -9.61
C ARG A 5 -3.43 13.71 -10.51
N ASN A 6 -3.31 13.06 -11.68
CA ASN A 6 -2.34 13.37 -12.74
C ASN A 6 -0.92 13.54 -12.21
N LEU A 7 -0.50 12.66 -11.29
CA LEU A 7 0.75 12.77 -10.56
C LEU A 7 1.94 12.39 -11.44
N ASP A 8 2.84 13.36 -11.61
CA ASP A 8 4.19 13.13 -12.13
C ASP A 8 5.21 13.37 -11.04
N PHE A 9 6.17 12.46 -10.92
CA PHE A 9 7.29 12.62 -10.01
C PHE A 9 8.58 12.02 -10.57
N SER A 10 9.70 12.73 -10.34
CA SER A 10 11.03 12.26 -10.69
C SER A 10 12.07 12.69 -9.66
N TYR A 11 13.04 11.82 -9.39
CA TYR A 11 14.25 12.18 -8.68
C TYR A 11 15.28 12.71 -9.70
N LYS A 12 15.52 14.02 -9.70
CA LYS A 12 16.39 14.67 -10.72
C LYS A 12 15.90 14.35 -12.14
N LYS A 13 16.61 13.48 -12.88
CA LYS A 13 16.27 13.05 -14.24
C LYS A 13 15.66 11.64 -14.32
N SER A 14 15.50 10.94 -13.19
CA SER A 14 14.96 9.58 -13.15
C SER A 14 13.46 9.64 -12.87
N PRO A 15 12.59 9.37 -13.85
CA PRO A 15 11.14 9.37 -13.64
C PRO A 15 10.75 8.20 -12.73
N VAL A 16 9.83 8.46 -11.80
CA VAL A 16 9.25 7.45 -10.89
C VAL A 16 7.77 7.27 -11.18
N PHE A 17 7.04 8.36 -11.42
CA PHE A 17 5.62 8.34 -11.78
C PHE A 17 5.35 9.20 -12.98
N ASN A 18 4.45 8.74 -13.83
CA ASN A 18 3.99 9.44 -15.02
C ASN A 18 2.46 9.37 -15.10
N ASN A 19 1.81 10.49 -14.83
CA ASN A 19 0.36 10.69 -14.91
C ASN A 19 -0.45 9.62 -14.14
N ILE A 20 -0.03 9.28 -12.90
CA ILE A 20 -0.78 8.31 -12.11
C ILE A 20 -1.97 8.97 -11.41
N ASN A 21 -3.06 8.20 -11.32
CA ASN A 21 -4.27 8.55 -10.62
C ASN A 21 -4.63 7.42 -9.68
N LEU A 22 -4.84 7.73 -8.39
CA LEU A 22 -5.23 6.78 -7.35
C LEU A 22 -6.14 7.47 -6.35
N THR A 23 -7.03 6.69 -5.77
CA THR A 23 -7.89 7.14 -4.67
C THR A 23 -7.88 6.07 -3.59
N PHE A 24 -7.68 6.50 -2.33
CA PHE A 24 -7.76 5.63 -1.17
C PHE A 24 -8.94 6.09 -0.30
N PRO A 25 -10.14 5.51 -0.49
CA PRO A 25 -11.27 5.67 0.42
C PRO A 25 -10.92 5.32 1.86
N GLN A 26 -11.69 5.82 2.82
CA GLN A 26 -11.50 5.51 4.24
C GLN A 26 -12.06 4.13 4.58
N GLY A 27 -11.60 3.57 5.71
CA GLY A 27 -12.15 2.33 6.27
C GLY A 27 -11.55 1.04 5.72
N CYS A 28 -10.37 1.08 5.08
CA CYS A 28 -9.74 -0.09 4.45
C CYS A 28 -8.27 -0.25 4.84
N ILE A 29 -7.76 -1.48 4.72
CA ILE A 29 -6.33 -1.79 4.78
C ILE A 29 -5.85 -2.05 3.36
N TYR A 30 -5.22 -1.08 2.75
CA TYR A 30 -4.68 -1.18 1.39
C TYR A 30 -3.36 -1.91 1.36
N GLY A 31 -3.21 -2.85 0.43
CA GLY A 31 -1.91 -3.40 0.05
C GLY A 31 -1.32 -2.63 -1.14
N LEU A 32 -0.21 -1.93 -0.92
CA LEU A 32 0.57 -1.27 -1.97
C LEU A 32 1.73 -2.18 -2.37
N LEU A 33 1.53 -2.97 -3.42
CA LEU A 33 2.43 -4.02 -3.84
C LEU A 33 3.30 -3.58 -5.03
N GLY A 34 4.49 -4.16 -5.14
CA GLY A 34 5.40 -3.89 -6.25
C GLY A 34 6.81 -4.37 -5.95
N GLU A 35 7.63 -4.54 -6.98
CA GLU A 35 9.03 -4.87 -6.85
C GLU A 35 9.81 -3.77 -6.11
N ASN A 36 11.04 -4.08 -5.69
CA ASN A 36 11.90 -3.06 -5.09
C ASN A 36 12.25 -1.98 -6.11
N GLY A 37 12.22 -0.73 -5.69
CA GLY A 37 12.57 0.43 -6.55
C GLY A 37 11.45 0.94 -7.45
N VAL A 38 10.25 0.35 -7.48
CA VAL A 38 9.14 0.81 -8.35
C VAL A 38 8.46 2.09 -7.86
N GLY A 39 8.79 2.59 -6.65
CA GLY A 39 8.27 3.85 -6.14
C GLY A 39 7.29 3.74 -4.96
N LYS A 40 7.09 2.57 -4.34
CA LYS A 40 6.18 2.41 -3.17
C LYS A 40 6.47 3.45 -2.08
N THR A 41 7.69 3.46 -1.55
CA THR A 41 8.15 4.45 -0.56
C THR A 41 8.00 5.89 -1.04
N THR A 42 8.26 6.14 -2.33
CA THR A 42 8.11 7.47 -2.94
C THR A 42 6.65 7.91 -2.91
N LEU A 43 5.71 7.02 -3.24
CA LEU A 43 4.27 7.31 -3.18
C LEU A 43 3.83 7.64 -1.76
N LEU A 44 4.24 6.83 -0.76
CA LEU A 44 3.94 7.10 0.65
C LEU A 44 4.50 8.47 1.10
N LYS A 45 5.73 8.80 0.70
CA LYS A 45 6.34 10.12 1.00
C LYS A 45 5.60 11.29 0.34
N LEU A 46 5.08 11.11 -0.88
CA LEU A 46 4.24 12.11 -1.55
C LEU A 46 2.90 12.30 -0.82
N ILE A 47 2.27 11.22 -0.37
CA ILE A 47 1.03 11.26 0.42
C ILE A 47 1.24 11.99 1.75
N CYS A 48 2.39 11.79 2.41
CA CYS A 48 2.72 12.48 3.67
C CYS A 48 3.21 13.92 3.48
N GLY A 49 3.33 14.40 2.23
CA GLY A 49 3.87 15.73 1.95
C GLY A 49 5.37 15.87 2.21
N LEU A 50 6.10 14.77 2.33
CA LEU A 50 7.57 14.75 2.46
C LEU A 50 8.28 14.99 1.12
N LEU A 51 7.57 14.76 0.03
CA LEU A 51 8.01 15.05 -1.34
C LEU A 51 6.96 15.90 -2.04
N ARG A 52 7.40 16.74 -2.98
CA ARG A 52 6.53 17.58 -3.79
C ARG A 52 6.40 17.01 -5.19
N PRO A 53 5.17 16.85 -5.74
CA PRO A 53 4.95 16.46 -7.13
C PRO A 53 5.63 17.42 -8.11
N VAL A 54 6.07 16.91 -9.27
CA VAL A 54 6.49 17.74 -10.40
C VAL A 54 5.25 18.32 -11.09
N HIS A 55 4.24 17.45 -11.33
CA HIS A 55 2.92 17.84 -11.80
C HIS A 55 1.85 17.05 -11.05
N GLY A 56 0.60 17.52 -11.16
CA GLY A 56 -0.54 16.91 -10.49
C GLY A 56 -0.67 17.31 -9.02
N THR A 57 -1.55 16.64 -8.31
CA THR A 57 -1.88 16.93 -6.92
C THR A 57 -2.02 15.68 -6.09
N VAL A 58 -1.63 15.78 -4.82
CA VAL A 58 -1.93 14.80 -3.76
C VAL A 58 -2.66 15.53 -2.66
N THR A 59 -3.85 15.06 -2.31
CA THR A 59 -4.67 15.66 -1.25
C THR A 59 -5.11 14.62 -0.23
N LEU A 60 -5.24 15.06 1.02
CA LEU A 60 -5.76 14.30 2.14
C LEU A 60 -6.99 15.05 2.67
N ASP A 61 -8.19 14.50 2.46
CA ASP A 61 -9.47 15.14 2.79
C ASP A 61 -9.57 16.59 2.28
N GLY A 62 -9.09 16.83 1.04
CA GLY A 62 -9.10 18.13 0.38
C GLY A 62 -7.91 19.04 0.73
N LEU A 63 -7.09 18.70 1.73
CA LEU A 63 -5.89 19.45 2.07
C LEU A 63 -4.71 18.98 1.20
N THR A 64 -3.98 19.91 0.61
CA THR A 64 -2.82 19.60 -0.23
C THR A 64 -1.68 19.04 0.61
N ALA A 65 -1.20 17.85 0.28
CA ALA A 65 -0.22 17.13 1.09
C ALA A 65 1.09 17.89 1.28
N HIS A 66 1.64 18.47 0.20
CA HIS A 66 2.94 19.15 0.27
C HIS A 66 2.93 20.51 1.00
N ASP A 67 1.75 21.09 1.27
CA ASP A 67 1.62 22.30 2.08
C ASP A 67 1.86 22.01 3.57
N ARG A 68 1.77 20.74 3.98
CA ARG A 68 2.08 20.26 5.32
C ARG A 68 1.40 21.05 6.43
N GLN A 69 0.12 21.38 6.22
CA GLN A 69 -0.67 22.08 7.21
C GLN A 69 -0.80 21.24 8.50
N PRO A 70 -0.74 21.85 9.70
CA PRO A 70 -0.87 21.11 10.96
C PRO A 70 -2.10 20.22 11.02
N GLU A 71 -3.25 20.69 10.49
CA GLU A 71 -4.51 19.97 10.43
C GLU A 71 -4.41 18.67 9.65
N MET A 72 -3.60 18.65 8.58
CA MET A 72 -3.33 17.45 7.80
C MET A 72 -2.34 16.53 8.53
N LEU A 73 -1.26 17.10 9.10
CA LEU A 73 -0.19 16.31 9.74
C LEU A 73 -0.68 15.59 11.00
N GLN A 74 -1.63 16.14 11.74
CA GLN A 74 -2.26 15.49 12.90
C GLN A 74 -3.08 14.25 12.54
N ARG A 75 -3.47 14.10 11.27
CA ARG A 75 -4.35 13.04 10.78
C ARG A 75 -3.62 11.90 10.09
N ILE A 76 -2.30 12.01 9.92
CA ILE A 76 -1.49 11.03 9.20
C ILE A 76 -0.22 10.70 9.96
N VAL A 77 0.14 9.42 9.96
CA VAL A 77 1.45 8.95 10.42
C VAL A 77 2.09 8.09 9.35
N PHE A 78 3.39 8.23 9.19
CA PHE A 78 4.21 7.43 8.28
C PHE A 78 5.33 6.73 9.04
N LEU A 79 5.34 5.42 9.02
CA LEU A 79 6.44 4.59 9.51
C LEU A 79 7.24 4.05 8.32
N PRO A 80 8.43 4.60 8.04
CA PRO A 80 9.31 4.10 6.99
C PRO A 80 9.92 2.73 7.37
N ASP A 81 10.48 2.03 6.38
CA ASP A 81 11.16 0.74 6.61
C ASP A 81 12.32 0.88 7.59
N GLU A 82 13.16 1.88 7.38
CA GLU A 82 14.28 2.19 8.25
C GLU A 82 14.05 3.50 9.02
N VAL A 83 14.22 3.45 10.33
CA VAL A 83 14.13 4.60 11.24
C VAL A 83 15.41 4.72 12.03
N SER A 84 16.04 5.87 12.00
CA SER A 84 17.15 6.19 12.90
C SER A 84 16.57 6.62 14.26
N LEU A 85 16.75 5.78 15.25
CA LEU A 85 16.27 6.04 16.61
C LEU A 85 17.41 6.54 17.51
N PRO A 86 17.13 7.47 18.44
CA PRO A 86 18.14 7.92 19.40
C PRO A 86 18.51 6.79 20.37
N ASP A 87 19.76 6.38 20.40
CA ASP A 87 20.27 5.23 21.19
C ASP A 87 19.84 5.23 22.65
N ASN A 88 19.84 6.38 23.29
CA ASN A 88 19.55 6.54 24.71
C ASN A 88 18.08 6.91 25.02
N SER A 89 17.23 7.02 24.00
CA SER A 89 15.78 7.21 24.18
C SER A 89 15.09 5.86 24.40
N THR A 90 13.85 5.91 24.86
CA THR A 90 12.98 4.76 25.09
C THR A 90 11.71 4.92 24.26
N PRO A 91 10.94 3.85 23.97
CA PRO A 91 9.64 3.96 23.34
C PRO A 91 8.67 4.91 24.06
N GLN A 92 8.65 4.88 25.40
CA GLN A 92 7.82 5.81 26.19
C GLN A 92 8.23 7.26 25.91
N ARG A 93 9.51 7.57 26.01
CA ARG A 93 10.00 8.93 25.75
C ARG A 93 9.74 9.37 24.30
N TYR A 94 9.85 8.45 23.37
CA TYR A 94 9.57 8.73 21.95
C TYR A 94 8.11 9.15 21.73
N VAL A 95 7.14 8.46 22.35
CA VAL A 95 5.73 8.85 22.22
C VAL A 95 5.41 10.11 23.03
N ASP A 96 6.07 10.36 24.16
CA ASP A 96 5.92 11.60 24.95
C ASP A 96 6.37 12.83 24.13
N GLU A 97 7.39 12.69 23.27
CA GLU A 97 7.85 13.74 22.37
C GLU A 97 6.90 13.95 21.18
N LEU A 98 6.16 12.91 20.74
CA LEU A 98 5.17 12.98 19.65
C LEU A 98 3.80 13.48 20.11
N MET A 99 3.40 13.13 21.32
CA MET A 99 2.06 13.39 21.87
C MET A 99 1.56 14.83 21.67
N PRO A 100 2.39 15.90 21.82
CA PRO A 100 1.92 17.27 21.63
C PRO A 100 1.44 17.58 20.20
N PHE A 101 1.84 16.79 19.22
CA PHE A 101 1.47 16.99 17.82
C PHE A 101 0.24 16.16 17.40
N TYR A 102 -0.18 15.19 18.23
CA TYR A 102 -1.28 14.27 17.92
C TYR A 102 -2.36 14.34 19.00
N PRO A 103 -3.40 15.16 18.81
CA PRO A 103 -4.40 15.43 19.85
C PRO A 103 -5.21 14.20 20.28
N ASN A 104 -5.28 13.17 19.42
CA ASN A 104 -6.00 11.93 19.68
C ASN A 104 -5.09 10.81 20.23
N PHE A 105 -3.85 11.12 20.61
CA PHE A 105 -2.94 10.13 21.19
C PHE A 105 -3.54 9.46 22.43
N ALA A 106 -3.47 8.14 22.48
CA ALA A 106 -4.03 7.33 23.57
C ALA A 106 -2.93 6.53 24.29
N GLN A 107 -2.45 7.04 25.43
CA GLN A 107 -1.42 6.39 26.26
C GLN A 107 -1.80 4.96 26.64
N GLY A 108 -3.06 4.71 27.03
CA GLY A 108 -3.52 3.37 27.37
C GLY A 108 -3.42 2.40 26.22
N THR A 109 -3.71 2.86 25.00
CA THR A 109 -3.53 2.10 23.76
C THR A 109 -2.07 1.76 23.51
N PHE A 110 -1.17 2.73 23.67
CA PHE A 110 0.26 2.51 23.51
C PHE A 110 0.78 1.42 24.44
N LEU A 111 0.50 1.55 25.75
CA LEU A 111 0.95 0.58 26.75
C LEU A 111 0.36 -0.82 26.51
N HIS A 112 -0.91 -0.90 26.12
CA HIS A 112 -1.55 -2.17 25.78
C HIS A 112 -0.87 -2.84 24.57
N LEU A 113 -0.57 -2.08 23.52
CA LEU A 113 0.13 -2.59 22.36
C LEU A 113 1.57 -3.02 22.66
N MET A 114 2.29 -2.26 23.50
CA MET A 114 3.63 -2.63 23.93
C MET A 114 3.61 -3.97 24.69
N GLN A 115 2.62 -4.16 25.57
CA GLN A 115 2.42 -5.43 26.28
C GLN A 115 2.09 -6.58 25.32
N GLU A 116 1.16 -6.37 24.37
CA GLU A 116 0.76 -7.39 23.39
C GLU A 116 1.92 -7.79 22.47
N LEU A 117 2.77 -6.83 22.10
CA LEU A 117 3.96 -7.05 21.28
C LEU A 117 5.17 -7.51 22.09
N GLU A 118 5.04 -7.69 23.40
CA GLU A 118 6.10 -8.15 24.31
C GLU A 118 7.34 -7.24 24.27
N VAL A 119 7.13 -5.92 24.32
CA VAL A 119 8.19 -4.91 24.32
C VAL A 119 8.06 -4.03 25.53
N GLU A 120 9.16 -3.81 26.25
CA GLU A 120 9.22 -2.94 27.44
C GLU A 120 9.29 -1.48 27.02
N PRO A 121 8.33 -0.59 27.44
CA PRO A 121 8.28 0.79 27.00
C PRO A 121 9.45 1.66 27.50
N ASP A 122 10.07 1.29 28.64
CA ASP A 122 11.15 2.05 29.27
C ASP A 122 12.56 1.53 28.94
N ARG A 123 12.67 0.47 28.14
CA ARG A 123 13.95 -0.07 27.68
C ARG A 123 14.53 0.84 26.59
N LYS A 124 15.85 1.10 26.64
CA LYS A 124 16.52 1.95 25.65
C LYS A 124 16.58 1.29 24.28
N PHE A 125 16.40 2.07 23.20
CA PHE A 125 16.46 1.54 21.85
C PHE A 125 17.76 0.80 21.52
N LYS A 126 18.91 1.27 21.98
CA LYS A 126 20.20 0.57 21.77
C LYS A 126 20.28 -0.84 22.40
N GLU A 127 19.41 -1.13 23.36
CA GLU A 127 19.34 -2.43 24.06
C GLU A 127 18.32 -3.37 23.43
N MET A 128 17.58 -2.89 22.43
CA MET A 128 16.54 -3.62 21.71
C MET A 128 17.10 -4.23 20.42
N SER A 129 16.59 -5.41 20.07
CA SER A 129 16.79 -5.95 18.72
C SER A 129 16.04 -5.08 17.69
N PHE A 130 16.43 -5.17 16.41
CA PHE A 130 15.75 -4.46 15.33
C PHE A 130 14.23 -4.76 15.30
N GLY A 131 13.84 -6.03 15.49
CA GLY A 131 12.43 -6.42 15.58
C GLY A 131 11.69 -5.78 16.78
N GLN A 132 12.34 -5.67 17.95
CA GLN A 132 11.74 -4.99 19.11
C GLN A 132 11.58 -3.48 18.88
N GLN A 133 12.56 -2.83 18.24
CA GLN A 133 12.45 -1.43 17.83
C GLN A 133 11.29 -1.25 16.84
N LYS A 134 11.17 -2.11 15.82
CA LYS A 134 10.07 -2.07 14.83
C LYS A 134 8.71 -2.24 15.51
N LYS A 135 8.56 -3.23 16.42
CA LYS A 135 7.35 -3.45 17.22
C LYS A 135 6.94 -2.20 18.02
N SER A 136 7.91 -1.55 18.70
CA SER A 136 7.64 -0.34 19.48
C SER A 136 7.18 0.82 18.61
N LEU A 137 7.75 0.98 17.41
CA LEU A 137 7.34 2.01 16.45
C LEU A 137 5.95 1.74 15.86
N ILE A 138 5.59 0.46 15.62
CA ILE A 138 4.24 0.07 15.22
C ILE A 138 3.25 0.42 16.33
N ALA A 139 3.55 0.07 17.60
CA ALA A 139 2.72 0.43 18.75
C ALA A 139 2.54 1.95 18.88
N ALA A 140 3.63 2.71 18.76
CA ALA A 140 3.60 4.16 18.74
C ALA A 140 2.68 4.70 17.64
N SER A 141 2.90 4.29 16.39
CA SER A 141 2.12 4.76 15.22
C SER A 141 0.62 4.51 15.38
N LEU A 142 0.24 3.31 15.84
CA LEU A 142 -1.16 2.93 16.04
C LEU A 142 -1.83 3.61 17.26
N SER A 143 -1.05 4.16 18.18
CA SER A 143 -1.56 4.87 19.37
C SER A 143 -1.77 6.37 19.14
N LEU A 144 -1.25 6.93 18.04
CA LEU A 144 -1.37 8.36 17.74
C LEU A 144 -2.81 8.80 17.42
N GLY A 145 -3.73 7.87 17.15
CA GLY A 145 -5.14 8.16 16.87
C GLY A 145 -5.34 8.91 15.56
N THR A 146 -4.49 8.65 14.56
CA THR A 146 -4.56 9.26 13.22
C THR A 146 -5.58 8.57 12.32
N ASP A 147 -6.19 9.30 11.39
CA ASP A 147 -7.12 8.76 10.39
C ASP A 147 -6.39 7.91 9.33
N TYR A 148 -5.12 8.19 9.09
CA TYR A 148 -4.29 7.54 8.07
C TYR A 148 -2.99 7.04 8.66
N VAL A 149 -2.73 5.75 8.51
CA VAL A 149 -1.49 5.10 8.94
C VAL A 149 -0.80 4.51 7.72
N LEU A 150 0.40 4.99 7.43
CA LEU A 150 1.20 4.53 6.29
C LEU A 150 2.38 3.71 6.81
N PHE A 151 2.45 2.45 6.43
CA PHE A 151 3.52 1.53 6.77
C PHE A 151 4.34 1.18 5.53
N ASP A 152 5.65 1.43 5.58
CA ASP A 152 6.59 1.00 4.55
C ASP A 152 7.34 -0.23 5.03
N GLU A 153 7.10 -1.38 4.40
CA GLU A 153 7.68 -2.69 4.73
C GLU A 153 7.64 -3.02 6.24
N PRO A 154 6.46 -2.95 6.91
CA PRO A 154 6.38 -3.04 8.37
C PRO A 154 6.76 -4.41 8.94
N THR A 155 6.72 -5.47 8.13
CA THR A 155 7.03 -6.83 8.55
C THR A 155 8.50 -7.20 8.37
N ASN A 156 9.31 -6.30 7.76
CA ASN A 156 10.75 -6.50 7.65
C ASN A 156 11.39 -6.57 9.05
N GLY A 157 12.20 -7.63 9.25
CA GLY A 157 12.90 -7.85 10.52
C GLY A 157 12.05 -8.42 11.65
N LEU A 158 10.77 -8.68 11.42
CA LEU A 158 9.91 -9.40 12.35
C LEU A 158 10.02 -10.92 12.14
N ASP A 159 10.03 -11.67 13.22
CA ASP A 159 9.90 -13.12 13.20
C ASP A 159 8.45 -13.57 12.91
N ILE A 160 8.25 -14.86 12.64
CA ILE A 160 6.93 -15.41 12.27
C ILE A 160 5.85 -15.13 13.33
N PRO A 161 6.09 -15.33 14.65
CA PRO A 161 5.11 -14.97 15.67
C PRO A 161 4.77 -13.47 15.68
N SER A 162 5.76 -12.60 15.55
CA SER A 162 5.56 -11.14 15.52
C SER A 162 4.77 -10.66 14.30
N LYS A 163 4.97 -11.29 13.14
CA LYS A 163 4.15 -11.04 11.93
C LYS A 163 2.69 -11.44 12.17
N ALA A 164 2.44 -12.55 12.87
CA ALA A 164 1.09 -12.96 13.23
C ALA A 164 0.43 -11.99 14.23
N GLN A 165 1.18 -11.54 15.26
CA GLN A 165 0.72 -10.50 16.19
C GLN A 165 0.37 -9.20 15.45
N PHE A 166 1.23 -8.72 14.55
CA PHE A 166 0.99 -7.53 13.72
C PHE A 166 -0.32 -7.63 12.94
N ARG A 167 -0.55 -8.75 12.21
CA ARG A 167 -1.82 -8.96 11.48
C ARG A 167 -3.03 -8.94 12.41
N SER A 168 -2.95 -9.63 13.54
CA SER A 168 -4.04 -9.69 14.53
C SER A 168 -4.37 -8.30 15.09
N ILE A 169 -3.36 -7.49 15.40
CA ILE A 169 -3.53 -6.12 15.89
C ILE A 169 -4.23 -5.27 14.83
N LEU A 170 -3.78 -5.30 13.58
CA LEU A 170 -4.36 -4.46 12.53
C LEU A 170 -5.81 -4.85 12.22
N SER A 171 -6.11 -6.14 12.12
CA SER A 171 -7.48 -6.61 11.83
C SER A 171 -8.50 -6.22 12.91
N ARG A 172 -8.07 -6.08 14.18
CA ARG A 172 -8.94 -5.64 15.29
C ARG A 172 -9.06 -4.13 15.43
N ARG A 173 -8.15 -3.38 14.80
CA ARG A 173 -8.07 -1.92 14.94
C ARG A 173 -8.60 -1.14 13.75
N LEU A 174 -9.04 -1.83 12.70
CA LEU A 174 -9.68 -1.17 11.58
C LEU A 174 -11.05 -0.65 12.03
N GLU A 175 -11.18 0.65 12.13
CA GLU A 175 -12.44 1.36 12.32
C GLU A 175 -12.88 1.98 10.99
N GLU A 176 -14.17 2.28 10.84
CA GLU A 176 -14.72 2.83 9.58
C GLU A 176 -14.04 4.12 9.08
N ARG A 177 -13.34 4.84 9.97
CA ARG A 177 -12.65 6.10 9.65
C ARG A 177 -11.16 5.92 9.39
N ASN A 178 -10.57 4.80 9.82
CA ASN A 178 -9.14 4.62 9.74
C ASN A 178 -8.77 3.97 8.42
N THR A 179 -7.74 4.50 7.78
CA THR A 179 -7.19 3.92 6.55
C THR A 179 -5.74 3.55 6.81
N ILE A 180 -5.40 2.31 6.54
CA ILE A 180 -4.04 1.80 6.65
C ILE A 180 -3.54 1.48 5.25
N ILE A 181 -2.36 1.98 4.88
CA ILE A 181 -1.70 1.62 3.63
C ILE A 181 -0.40 0.89 3.98
N ILE A 182 -0.28 -0.35 3.56
CA ILE A 182 0.90 -1.18 3.79
C ILE A 182 1.61 -1.37 2.47
N SER A 183 2.81 -0.79 2.33
CA SER A 183 3.68 -1.12 1.21
C SER A 183 4.49 -2.36 1.53
N THR A 184 4.53 -3.32 0.62
CA THR A 184 5.38 -4.49 0.78
C THR A 184 5.69 -5.17 -0.55
N HIS A 185 6.81 -5.89 -0.59
CA HIS A 185 7.14 -6.88 -1.62
C HIS A 185 6.97 -8.32 -1.09
N GLN A 186 6.72 -8.49 0.22
CA GLN A 186 6.48 -9.78 0.89
C GLN A 186 4.98 -10.00 1.09
N VAL A 187 4.27 -10.31 0.01
CA VAL A 187 2.79 -10.39 -0.04
C VAL A 187 2.21 -11.37 0.96
N LYS A 188 2.86 -12.51 1.21
CA LYS A 188 2.41 -13.54 2.16
C LYS A 188 2.24 -13.04 3.58
N ASP A 189 3.00 -12.02 3.96
CA ASP A 189 2.93 -11.46 5.31
C ASP A 189 1.63 -10.71 5.59
N VAL A 190 0.93 -10.25 4.55
CA VAL A 190 -0.26 -9.39 4.65
C VAL A 190 -1.47 -9.92 3.87
N GLU A 191 -1.37 -11.09 3.24
CA GLU A 191 -2.33 -11.64 2.28
C GLU A 191 -3.79 -11.65 2.79
N ASN A 192 -4.03 -12.03 4.04
CA ASN A 192 -5.36 -12.11 4.62
C ASN A 192 -5.80 -10.81 5.32
N LEU A 193 -5.06 -9.73 5.15
CA LEU A 193 -5.27 -8.47 5.85
C LEU A 193 -5.68 -7.34 4.91
N ILE A 194 -5.18 -7.37 3.68
CA ILE A 194 -5.30 -6.26 2.74
C ILE A 194 -6.49 -6.42 1.79
N ASP A 195 -7.32 -5.39 1.76
CA ASP A 195 -8.37 -5.16 0.76
C ASP A 195 -8.71 -3.66 0.78
N PRO A 196 -8.54 -2.91 -0.32
CA PRO A 196 -8.12 -3.26 -1.70
C PRO A 196 -6.62 -3.50 -1.91
N ILE A 197 -6.28 -3.96 -3.14
CA ILE A 197 -4.91 -4.18 -3.60
C ILE A 197 -4.55 -3.20 -4.70
N VAL A 198 -3.41 -2.53 -4.54
CA VAL A 198 -2.80 -1.66 -5.55
C VAL A 198 -1.45 -2.27 -5.96
N ILE A 199 -1.24 -2.50 -7.25
CA ILE A 199 0.04 -3.00 -7.78
C ILE A 199 0.70 -1.91 -8.61
N LEU A 200 1.91 -1.52 -8.17
CA LEU A 200 2.78 -0.59 -8.89
C LEU A 200 3.82 -1.34 -9.72
N ASN A 201 4.11 -0.82 -10.90
CA ASN A 201 5.27 -1.20 -11.68
C ASN A 201 5.77 0.01 -12.49
N SER A 202 7.08 0.16 -12.58
CA SER A 202 7.80 1.17 -13.39
C SER A 202 6.92 2.28 -13.96
N ASN A 203 6.71 3.33 -13.17
CA ASN A 203 5.99 4.57 -13.53
C ASN A 203 4.46 4.47 -13.63
N ALA A 204 3.83 3.31 -13.36
CA ALA A 204 2.40 3.11 -13.56
C ALA A 204 1.73 2.31 -12.43
N VAL A 205 0.42 2.49 -12.30
CA VAL A 205 -0.47 1.63 -11.52
C VAL A 205 -1.01 0.56 -12.46
N LEU A 206 -0.67 -0.70 -12.20
CA LEU A 206 -1.13 -1.83 -13.03
C LEU A 206 -2.47 -2.40 -12.56
N LEU A 207 -2.72 -2.36 -11.26
CA LEU A 207 -3.96 -2.86 -10.66
C LEU A 207 -4.36 -1.94 -9.50
N ASP A 208 -5.66 -1.65 -9.41
CA ASP A 208 -6.31 -0.97 -8.28
C ASP A 208 -7.72 -1.53 -8.16
N ALA A 209 -7.89 -2.52 -7.27
CA ALA A 209 -9.16 -3.20 -7.14
C ALA A 209 -9.33 -3.86 -5.76
N SER A 210 -10.59 -4.00 -5.32
CA SER A 210 -10.95 -4.84 -4.18
C SER A 210 -10.74 -6.31 -4.49
N VAL A 211 -10.51 -7.11 -3.45
CA VAL A 211 -10.41 -8.58 -3.54
C VAL A 211 -11.64 -9.16 -4.25
N GLN A 212 -12.83 -8.70 -3.89
CA GLN A 212 -14.08 -9.14 -4.54
C GLN A 212 -14.07 -8.86 -6.05
N ARG A 213 -13.65 -7.67 -6.48
CA ARG A 213 -13.57 -7.32 -7.91
C ARG A 213 -12.54 -8.16 -8.65
N ILE A 214 -11.42 -8.48 -8.00
CA ILE A 214 -10.40 -9.36 -8.56
C ILE A 214 -10.97 -10.76 -8.79
N GLN A 215 -11.64 -11.35 -7.77
CA GLN A 215 -12.25 -12.69 -7.85
C GLN A 215 -13.39 -12.78 -8.87
N GLN A 216 -14.13 -11.70 -9.09
CA GLN A 216 -15.12 -11.62 -10.18
C GLN A 216 -14.51 -11.69 -11.58
N LYS A 217 -13.25 -11.29 -11.74
CA LYS A 217 -12.57 -11.19 -13.04
C LYS A 217 -11.55 -12.28 -13.28
N LEU A 218 -10.96 -12.80 -12.21
CA LEU A 218 -9.92 -13.82 -12.24
C LEU A 218 -10.31 -15.00 -11.36
N PHE A 219 -10.00 -16.19 -11.84
CA PHE A 219 -10.21 -17.45 -11.13
C PHE A 219 -8.86 -18.11 -10.86
N PHE A 220 -8.65 -18.53 -9.63
CA PHE A 220 -7.42 -19.17 -9.14
C PHE A 220 -7.73 -20.63 -8.87
N GLU A 221 -7.12 -21.54 -9.64
CA GLU A 221 -7.39 -22.97 -9.52
C GLU A 221 -6.11 -23.79 -9.38
N TYR A 222 -6.23 -24.88 -8.62
CA TYR A 222 -5.21 -25.93 -8.60
C TYR A 222 -5.66 -27.06 -9.52
N GLY A 223 -4.79 -27.43 -10.46
CA GLY A 223 -5.04 -28.50 -11.43
C GLY A 223 -3.82 -29.39 -11.63
N GLY A 224 -4.03 -30.57 -12.21
CA GLY A 224 -2.92 -31.48 -12.56
C GLY A 224 -2.02 -30.98 -13.67
N GLU A 225 -2.50 -30.05 -14.51
CA GLU A 225 -1.83 -29.56 -15.70
C GLU A 225 -1.88 -28.05 -15.79
N GLN A 226 -0.94 -27.49 -16.56
CA GLN A 226 -0.96 -26.08 -16.95
C GLN A 226 -2.10 -25.82 -17.93
N ARG A 227 -2.93 -24.81 -17.64
CA ARG A 227 -4.01 -24.39 -18.53
C ARG A 227 -3.50 -23.58 -19.71
N PRO A 228 -3.93 -23.87 -20.96
CA PRO A 228 -3.54 -23.11 -22.16
C PRO A 228 -4.01 -21.64 -22.16
N ASP A 229 -5.15 -21.36 -21.48
CA ASP A 229 -5.77 -20.03 -21.35
C ASP A 229 -5.33 -19.27 -20.10
N ALA A 230 -4.37 -19.82 -19.33
CA ALA A 230 -3.90 -19.19 -18.12
C ALA A 230 -3.09 -17.92 -18.41
N LEU A 231 -3.42 -16.85 -17.70
CA LEU A 231 -2.62 -15.63 -17.64
C LEU A 231 -1.30 -15.84 -16.88
N TYR A 232 -1.33 -16.77 -15.94
CA TYR A 232 -0.16 -17.20 -15.18
C TYR A 232 -0.35 -18.63 -14.71
N SER A 233 0.72 -19.41 -14.76
CA SER A 233 0.76 -20.75 -14.20
C SER A 233 2.09 -20.95 -13.50
N GLU A 234 2.03 -21.61 -12.35
CA GLU A 234 3.17 -21.96 -11.51
C GLU A 234 3.08 -23.42 -11.07
N MET A 235 4.18 -24.15 -11.26
CA MET A 235 4.27 -25.53 -10.75
C MET A 235 4.40 -25.50 -9.22
N GLN A 236 3.53 -26.25 -8.57
CA GLN A 236 3.54 -26.43 -7.12
C GLN A 236 3.54 -27.92 -6.77
N PRO A 237 3.85 -28.32 -5.53
CA PRO A 237 3.75 -29.72 -5.13
C PRO A 237 2.32 -30.25 -5.37
N GLY A 238 2.21 -31.25 -6.27
CA GLY A 238 0.93 -31.87 -6.64
C GLY A 238 0.24 -31.32 -7.88
N GLY A 239 0.83 -30.35 -8.59
CA GLY A 239 0.23 -29.83 -9.84
C GLY A 239 0.60 -28.40 -10.16
N PHE A 240 -0.36 -27.67 -10.72
CA PHE A 240 -0.19 -26.28 -11.13
C PHE A 240 -1.23 -25.38 -10.44
N LEU A 241 -0.79 -24.22 -9.99
CA LEU A 241 -1.65 -23.10 -9.70
C LEU A 241 -1.83 -22.28 -10.98
N ASN A 242 -3.04 -22.19 -11.49
CA ASN A 242 -3.39 -21.44 -12.69
C ASN A 242 -4.21 -20.21 -12.32
N VAL A 243 -3.93 -19.08 -12.96
CA VAL A 243 -4.74 -17.86 -12.91
C VAL A 243 -5.36 -17.67 -14.29
N VAL A 244 -6.67 -17.79 -14.38
CA VAL A 244 -7.43 -17.69 -15.63
C VAL A 244 -8.48 -16.57 -15.55
N PRO A 245 -8.97 -16.04 -16.69
CA PRO A 245 -10.16 -15.18 -16.66
C PRO A 245 -11.35 -15.92 -16.08
N ASN A 246 -12.09 -15.29 -15.14
CA ASN A 246 -13.28 -15.89 -14.55
C ASN A 246 -14.45 -15.82 -15.52
N GLN A 247 -14.81 -16.95 -16.10
CA GLN A 247 -15.92 -17.09 -17.05
C GLN A 247 -17.20 -17.64 -16.41
N THR A 248 -17.09 -18.31 -15.27
CA THR A 248 -18.22 -18.96 -14.60
C THR A 248 -18.89 -18.06 -13.57
N GLY A 249 -18.18 -17.04 -13.07
CA GLY A 249 -18.64 -16.21 -11.96
C GLY A 249 -18.52 -16.88 -10.59
N GLU A 250 -17.89 -18.07 -10.52
CA GLU A 250 -17.58 -18.73 -9.26
C GLU A 250 -16.46 -18.01 -8.52
N GLU A 251 -16.51 -18.00 -7.21
CA GLU A 251 -15.45 -17.43 -6.37
C GLU A 251 -14.35 -18.47 -6.17
N SER A 252 -13.09 -18.03 -6.25
CA SER A 252 -11.92 -18.82 -5.91
C SER A 252 -11.12 -18.15 -4.81
N GLN A 253 -10.35 -18.93 -4.07
CA GLN A 253 -9.43 -18.33 -3.08
C GLN A 253 -8.35 -17.54 -3.79
N LEU A 254 -8.26 -16.22 -3.48
CA LEU A 254 -7.22 -15.34 -4.01
C LEU A 254 -5.85 -15.83 -3.55
N ASN A 255 -4.92 -15.94 -4.49
CA ASN A 255 -3.48 -16.05 -4.21
C ASN A 255 -2.79 -14.77 -4.71
N ILE A 256 -2.37 -13.92 -3.78
CA ILE A 256 -1.83 -12.59 -4.13
C ILE A 256 -0.50 -12.69 -4.87
N GLU A 257 0.33 -13.69 -4.57
CA GLU A 257 1.61 -13.90 -5.29
C GLU A 257 1.36 -14.28 -6.76
N ALA A 258 0.42 -15.19 -7.01
CA ALA A 258 0.01 -15.55 -8.36
C ALA A 258 -0.68 -14.38 -9.09
N LEU A 259 -1.53 -13.61 -8.40
CA LEU A 259 -2.11 -12.38 -8.93
C LEU A 259 -1.01 -11.40 -9.36
N PHE A 260 -0.05 -11.13 -8.48
CA PHE A 260 1.05 -10.22 -8.75
C PHE A 260 1.81 -10.61 -10.02
N ASN A 261 2.18 -11.89 -10.15
CA ASN A 261 2.87 -12.41 -11.32
C ASN A 261 2.01 -12.36 -12.60
N ALA A 262 0.70 -12.68 -12.49
CA ALA A 262 -0.24 -12.58 -13.60
C ALA A 262 -0.36 -11.14 -14.12
N VAL A 263 -0.48 -10.16 -13.21
CA VAL A 263 -0.57 -8.73 -13.53
C VAL A 263 0.69 -8.23 -14.22
N LEU A 264 1.87 -8.59 -13.73
CA LEU A 264 3.14 -8.17 -14.32
C LEU A 264 3.33 -8.68 -15.76
N ARG A 265 2.89 -9.92 -16.02
CA ARG A 265 3.05 -10.57 -17.35
C ARG A 265 1.99 -10.14 -18.35
N ASN A 266 0.79 -9.75 -17.91
CA ASN A 266 -0.39 -9.56 -18.77
C ASN A 266 -1.03 -8.16 -18.60
N LYS A 267 -0.24 -7.11 -18.63
CA LYS A 267 -0.69 -5.72 -18.39
C LYS A 267 -1.89 -5.30 -19.24
N ASN A 268 -1.91 -5.69 -20.52
CA ASN A 268 -3.00 -5.34 -21.45
C ASN A 268 -4.30 -6.04 -21.06
N ILE A 269 -4.26 -7.34 -20.76
CA ILE A 269 -5.43 -8.11 -20.37
C ILE A 269 -6.01 -7.58 -19.05
N ILE A 270 -5.17 -7.26 -18.07
CA ILE A 270 -5.59 -6.68 -16.80
C ILE A 270 -6.32 -5.34 -17.02
N ARG A 271 -5.86 -4.54 -17.98
CA ARG A 271 -6.54 -3.29 -18.37
C ARG A 271 -7.89 -3.57 -19.06
N GLU A 272 -7.96 -4.52 -19.98
CA GLU A 272 -9.18 -4.90 -20.71
C GLU A 272 -10.27 -5.42 -19.79
N ILE A 273 -9.94 -6.21 -18.77
CA ILE A 273 -10.90 -6.70 -17.77
C ILE A 273 -11.26 -5.66 -16.71
N GLY A 274 -10.69 -4.44 -16.80
CA GLY A 274 -11.06 -3.29 -15.98
C GLY A 274 -10.56 -3.34 -14.54
N LEU A 275 -9.42 -3.97 -14.29
CA LEU A 275 -8.76 -4.01 -12.97
C LEU A 275 -7.70 -2.92 -12.78
N THR A 276 -7.44 -2.10 -13.81
CA THR A 276 -6.58 -0.90 -13.71
C THR A 276 -7.40 0.33 -13.36
N PRO A 277 -6.80 1.37 -12.77
CA PRO A 277 -7.45 2.66 -12.61
C PRO A 277 -7.92 3.22 -13.96
N ASN A 278 -9.04 3.93 -13.99
CA ASN A 278 -9.50 4.61 -15.19
C ASN A 278 -8.42 5.61 -15.67
N PRO A 279 -8.08 5.62 -16.98
CA PRO A 279 -7.17 6.62 -17.53
C PRO A 279 -7.74 8.02 -17.32
N SER A 280 -6.86 9.00 -17.09
CA SER A 280 -7.29 10.38 -16.89
C SER A 280 -8.03 10.93 -18.12
N PRO A 281 -8.95 11.90 -17.96
CA PRO A 281 -9.75 12.46 -19.08
C PRO A 281 -8.93 13.02 -20.26
N LYS A 282 -7.62 13.30 -20.07
CA LYS A 282 -6.73 13.82 -21.12
C LYS A 282 -6.33 12.79 -22.19
N GLU A 283 -6.38 11.48 -21.92
CA GLU A 283 -6.07 10.46 -22.93
C GLU A 283 -7.19 10.26 -23.96
N LYS A 284 -8.40 10.80 -23.74
CA LYS A 284 -9.52 10.74 -24.71
C LYS A 284 -9.47 11.81 -25.79
N GLY A 285 -8.58 12.81 -25.69
CA GLY A 285 -8.53 13.96 -26.60
C GLY A 285 -7.56 13.82 -27.80
N THR A 286 -6.63 12.85 -27.81
CA THR A 286 -5.59 12.77 -28.86
C THR A 286 -5.88 11.78 -29.99
N ALA A 287 -6.98 11.01 -29.91
CA ALA A 287 -7.37 10.08 -30.99
C ALA A 287 -8.36 10.66 -32.03
N ALA A 288 -8.93 11.86 -31.81
CA ALA A 288 -9.97 12.42 -32.68
C ALA A 288 -9.49 13.53 -33.66
N ASP A 289 -8.28 14.06 -33.50
CA ASP A 289 -7.84 15.22 -34.31
C ASP A 289 -6.93 14.86 -35.51
N ASN A 290 -6.72 13.58 -35.83
CA ASN A 290 -5.85 13.18 -36.97
C ASN A 290 -6.60 12.71 -38.21
N GLU A 291 -7.93 12.75 -38.26
CA GLU A 291 -8.68 12.31 -39.48
C GLU A 291 -9.32 13.43 -40.32
N THR A 292 -9.18 14.71 -39.94
CA THR A 292 -9.86 15.79 -40.68
C THR A 292 -8.94 16.71 -41.49
N ASN A 293 -7.68 16.33 -41.78
CA ASN A 293 -6.81 17.19 -42.61
C ASN A 293 -6.21 16.49 -43.86
N LYS A 294 -7.00 15.66 -44.53
CA LYS A 294 -6.67 15.14 -45.89
C LYS A 294 -7.86 15.19 -46.83
N SER A 295 -8.41 16.37 -47.03
CA SER A 295 -9.24 16.65 -48.22
C SER A 295 -9.39 18.16 -48.39
N ASN A 296 -8.38 18.80 -48.95
CA ASN A 296 -8.43 20.02 -49.74
C ASN A 296 -7.00 20.43 -50.12
N GLN A 297 -6.47 19.78 -51.19
CA GLN A 297 -5.64 20.41 -52.20
C GLN A 297 -5.70 19.56 -53.47
#